data_58341d7f950b71045508a93ea130fee0
#
_entry.id   58341d7f950b71045508a93ea130fee0
#
_cell.length_a   1.000
_cell.length_b   1.000
_cell.length_c   1.000
_cell.angle_alpha   90.00
_cell.angle_beta   90.00
_cell.angle_gamma   90.00
#
_symmetry.space_group_name_H-M   'P 1'
#
loop_
_entity.id
_entity.type
_entity.pdbx_description
1 polymer ?
#
loop_
_entity_poly.entity_id
_entity_poly.type
_entity_poly.pdbx_seq_one_letter_code
_entity_poly.pdbx_strand_id
1 'polypeptide(L)'
;EATPESITSENEKSVPDKVSLSSADTKKKEQVARYLSVCYPLSHIKVNSPYGYRKDPFTGKRKFHNGIDLHARSAKVFAMMQGRVIAVGQDKVSGKYVTLQHGNFTVSYCHLSRVSASKGQIVKVGEVVGITGNTGRSTGEHLHITIRQKGKYINPKIFIDYIHSVQESCVMTL
;
A
#
# COMPACT_ATOMS: atom_id res chain seq x y z
N GLU A 1 -69.52 5.48 -37.90
CA GLU A 1 -68.72 6.52 -38.53
C GLU A 1 -67.34 6.54 -37.84
N ALA A 2 -66.36 6.31 -38.69
CA ALA A 2 -64.95 6.63 -38.51
C ALA A 2 -64.18 6.02 -37.30
N THR A 3 -63.54 4.90 -37.54
CA THR A 3 -62.27 4.50 -36.92
C THR A 3 -61.13 5.37 -37.40
N PRO A 4 -60.10 5.59 -36.60
CA PRO A 4 -58.72 5.61 -37.12
C PRO A 4 -57.80 4.64 -36.41
N GLU A 5 -57.17 3.94 -37.18
CA GLU A 5 -55.85 3.30 -37.33
C GLU A 5 -54.86 3.38 -36.18
N SER A 6 -54.42 2.18 -35.85
CA SER A 6 -53.24 1.84 -35.11
C SER A 6 -51.95 2.33 -35.77
N ILE A 7 -51.06 2.98 -35.02
CA ILE A 7 -49.66 3.13 -35.38
C ILE A 7 -48.82 2.54 -34.25
N THR A 8 -48.40 1.32 -34.47
CA THR A 8 -47.28 0.70 -33.79
C THR A 8 -45.97 1.28 -34.33
N SER A 9 -45.15 1.85 -33.46
CA SER A 9 -43.72 2.00 -33.74
C SER A 9 -42.95 1.48 -32.55
N GLU A 10 -42.58 0.23 -32.66
CA GLU A 10 -41.56 -0.38 -31.86
C GLU A 10 -40.22 0.29 -32.18
N ASN A 11 -39.67 0.94 -31.19
CA ASN A 11 -38.30 1.42 -31.24
C ASN A 11 -37.47 0.60 -30.26
N GLU A 12 -37.14 -0.61 -30.68
CA GLU A 12 -36.14 -1.43 -29.99
C GLU A 12 -34.77 -0.74 -30.06
N LYS A 13 -34.40 -0.10 -28.97
CA LYS A 13 -33.01 0.28 -28.72
C LYS A 13 -32.22 -1.00 -28.51
N SER A 14 -31.49 -1.39 -29.53
CA SER A 14 -30.46 -2.43 -29.44
C SER A 14 -29.48 -2.09 -28.31
N VAL A 15 -29.46 -2.94 -27.30
CA VAL A 15 -28.44 -2.97 -26.27
C VAL A 15 -27.12 -3.34 -26.97
N PRO A 16 -26.03 -2.58 -26.81
CA PRO A 16 -24.76 -2.96 -27.43
C PRO A 16 -24.31 -4.30 -26.89
N ASP A 17 -23.99 -5.20 -27.80
CA ASP A 17 -23.42 -6.52 -27.53
C ASP A 17 -22.27 -6.41 -26.51
N LYS A 18 -22.36 -7.23 -25.46
CA LYS A 18 -21.24 -7.47 -24.54
C LYS A 18 -20.09 -8.02 -25.34
N VAL A 19 -19.11 -7.16 -25.65
CA VAL A 19 -17.84 -7.58 -26.22
C VAL A 19 -17.20 -8.56 -25.25
N SER A 20 -17.20 -9.84 -25.60
CA SER A 20 -16.49 -10.86 -24.83
C SER A 20 -14.98 -10.63 -25.02
N LEU A 21 -14.33 -10.20 -23.94
CA LEU A 21 -12.88 -10.04 -23.94
C LEU A 21 -12.19 -11.39 -24.07
N SER A 22 -11.11 -11.45 -24.86
CA SER A 22 -10.28 -12.64 -24.93
C SER A 22 -9.66 -12.96 -23.56
N SER A 23 -9.29 -14.20 -23.31
CA SER A 23 -8.61 -14.61 -22.06
C SER A 23 -7.29 -13.85 -21.85
N ALA A 24 -6.60 -13.46 -22.94
CA ALA A 24 -5.39 -12.65 -22.91
C ALA A 24 -5.66 -11.21 -22.46
N ASP A 25 -6.73 -10.60 -22.98
CA ASP A 25 -7.14 -9.23 -22.59
C ASP A 25 -7.59 -9.18 -21.15
N THR A 26 -8.27 -10.22 -20.66
CA THR A 26 -8.67 -10.33 -19.24
C THR A 26 -7.45 -10.40 -18.34
N LYS A 27 -6.47 -11.25 -18.64
CA LYS A 27 -5.21 -11.36 -17.88
C LYS A 27 -4.43 -10.05 -17.88
N LYS A 28 -4.35 -9.36 -19.01
CA LYS A 28 -3.67 -8.06 -19.13
C LYS A 28 -4.36 -7.00 -18.27
N LYS A 29 -5.68 -6.92 -18.26
CA LYS A 29 -6.45 -6.01 -17.39
C LYS A 29 -6.22 -6.31 -15.92
N GLU A 30 -6.21 -7.57 -15.51
CA GLU A 30 -5.90 -7.97 -14.12
C GLU A 30 -4.48 -7.57 -13.70
N GLN A 31 -3.49 -7.74 -14.57
CA GLN A 31 -2.10 -7.33 -14.30
C GLN A 31 -1.99 -5.82 -14.12
N VAL A 32 -2.63 -5.03 -14.98
CA VAL A 32 -2.67 -3.57 -14.86
C VAL A 32 -3.37 -3.14 -13.57
N ALA A 33 -4.50 -3.75 -13.23
CA ALA A 33 -5.21 -3.46 -11.99
C ALA A 33 -4.36 -3.75 -10.75
N ARG A 34 -3.60 -4.86 -10.73
CA ARG A 34 -2.66 -5.18 -9.65
C ARG A 34 -1.53 -4.17 -9.56
N TYR A 35 -0.94 -3.80 -10.68
CA TYR A 35 0.11 -2.77 -10.75
C TYR A 35 -0.35 -1.44 -10.17
N LEU A 36 -1.57 -1.01 -10.50
CA LEU A 36 -2.16 0.23 -10.02
C LEU A 36 -2.64 0.16 -8.56
N SER A 37 -2.69 -1.03 -7.95
CA SER A 37 -3.18 -1.24 -6.58
C SER A 37 -2.11 -1.21 -5.50
N VAL A 38 -0.82 -1.22 -5.88
CA VAL A 38 0.31 -1.26 -4.94
C VAL A 38 1.43 -0.30 -5.35
N CYS A 39 2.18 0.15 -4.34
CA CYS A 39 3.29 1.08 -4.52
C CYS A 39 4.37 0.79 -3.46
N TYR A 40 5.63 1.01 -3.80
CA TYR A 40 6.70 1.00 -2.80
C TYR A 40 6.50 2.13 -1.78
N PRO A 41 6.85 1.91 -0.50
CA PRO A 41 6.73 2.93 0.54
C PRO A 41 7.75 4.08 0.38
N LEU A 42 8.81 3.87 -0.38
CA LEU A 42 9.86 4.84 -0.71
C LEU A 42 10.19 4.78 -2.20
N SER A 43 10.78 5.85 -2.73
CA SER A 43 11.24 5.90 -4.14
C SER A 43 12.32 4.86 -4.45
N HIS A 44 13.14 4.54 -3.46
CA HIS A 44 14.19 3.53 -3.55
C HIS A 44 14.12 2.58 -2.36
N ILE A 45 14.18 1.27 -2.62
CA ILE A 45 14.14 0.25 -1.58
C ILE A 45 15.54 -0.30 -1.35
N LYS A 46 16.07 -0.02 -0.15
CA LYS A 46 17.30 -0.63 0.36
C LYS A 46 17.07 -1.04 1.81
N VAL A 47 17.16 -2.33 2.08
CA VAL A 47 16.96 -2.88 3.42
C VAL A 47 18.22 -2.63 4.26
N ASN A 48 18.05 -1.93 5.38
CA ASN A 48 19.09 -1.75 6.39
C ASN A 48 19.05 -2.88 7.44
N SER A 49 17.84 -3.30 7.83
CA SER A 49 17.66 -4.38 8.81
C SER A 49 16.38 -5.16 8.52
N PRO A 50 16.49 -6.49 8.33
CA PRO A 50 15.34 -7.33 8.02
C PRO A 50 14.50 -7.65 9.26
N TYR A 51 13.31 -8.18 9.01
CA TYR A 51 12.45 -8.80 10.01
C TYR A 51 13.10 -10.07 10.57
N GLY A 52 12.93 -10.32 11.87
CA GLY A 52 13.41 -11.52 12.52
C GLY A 52 14.43 -11.26 13.62
N TYR A 53 15.09 -12.31 14.09
CA TYR A 53 16.08 -12.18 15.15
C TYR A 53 17.35 -11.49 14.67
N ARG A 54 17.77 -10.47 15.40
CA ARG A 54 19.01 -9.72 15.16
C ARG A 54 19.64 -9.23 16.47
N LYS A 55 20.87 -8.73 16.38
CA LYS A 55 21.51 -8.01 17.47
C LYS A 55 20.84 -6.63 17.62
N ASP A 56 20.32 -6.34 18.80
CA ASP A 56 19.73 -5.02 19.12
C ASP A 56 20.84 -3.95 19.10
N PRO A 57 20.67 -2.86 18.32
CA PRO A 57 21.73 -1.85 18.18
C PRO A 57 21.98 -1.04 19.46
N PHE A 58 21.05 -1.05 20.43
CA PHE A 58 21.19 -0.33 21.70
C PHE A 58 21.80 -1.20 22.80
N THR A 59 21.41 -2.46 22.88
CA THR A 59 21.80 -3.36 23.98
C THR A 59 22.86 -4.39 23.59
N GLY A 60 23.07 -4.60 22.29
CA GLY A 60 23.93 -5.65 21.77
C GLY A 60 23.37 -7.08 21.96
N LYS A 61 22.24 -7.26 22.61
CA LYS A 61 21.61 -8.56 22.85
C LYS A 61 20.79 -9.01 21.65
N ARG A 62 20.60 -10.33 21.53
CA ARG A 62 19.70 -10.91 20.52
C ARG A 62 18.26 -10.50 20.81
N LYS A 63 17.60 -9.86 19.84
CA LYS A 63 16.21 -9.39 19.94
C LYS A 63 15.46 -9.65 18.64
N PHE A 64 14.17 -9.92 18.75
CA PHE A 64 13.31 -10.05 17.58
C PHE A 64 12.93 -8.66 17.05
N HIS A 65 13.16 -8.45 15.74
CA HIS A 65 12.77 -7.25 15.00
C HIS A 65 11.44 -7.53 14.30
N ASN A 66 10.37 -6.89 14.75
CA ASN A 66 9.01 -7.15 14.27
C ASN A 66 8.60 -6.36 13.03
N GLY A 67 9.55 -5.72 12.39
CA GLY A 67 9.38 -4.92 11.19
C GLY A 67 10.57 -5.03 10.26
N ILE A 68 10.63 -4.13 9.31
CA ILE A 68 11.75 -3.95 8.38
C ILE A 68 12.23 -2.50 8.47
N ASP A 69 13.54 -2.29 8.46
CA ASP A 69 14.14 -0.97 8.39
C ASP A 69 14.65 -0.72 6.97
N LEU A 70 14.17 0.35 6.36
CA LEU A 70 14.55 0.78 5.02
C LEU A 70 15.40 2.04 5.09
N HIS A 71 16.46 2.07 4.30
CA HIS A 71 17.30 3.26 4.16
C HIS A 71 16.48 4.44 3.63
N ALA A 72 16.56 5.57 4.32
CA ALA A 72 15.88 6.81 3.92
C ALA A 72 16.58 8.03 4.51
N ARG A 73 16.46 9.16 3.83
CA ARG A 73 16.86 10.49 4.32
C ARG A 73 15.89 11.53 3.82
N SER A 74 15.15 12.16 4.74
CA SER A 74 14.14 13.21 4.45
C SER A 74 13.25 12.85 3.27
N ALA A 75 12.89 11.55 3.19
CA ALA A 75 12.19 10.97 2.05
C ALA A 75 10.68 10.98 2.26
N LYS A 76 9.93 11.18 1.19
CA LYS A 76 8.48 11.00 1.19
C LYS A 76 8.15 9.54 1.43
N VAL A 77 7.19 9.29 2.32
CA VAL A 77 6.63 7.98 2.61
C VAL A 77 5.29 7.84 1.90
N PHE A 78 5.15 6.82 1.07
CA PHE A 78 3.97 6.57 0.27
C PHE A 78 3.13 5.43 0.88
N ALA A 79 1.81 5.58 0.85
CA ALA A 79 0.90 4.49 1.19
C ALA A 79 1.10 3.34 0.20
N MET A 80 1.45 2.15 0.69
CA MET A 80 1.69 1.00 -0.18
C MET A 80 0.43 0.51 -0.89
N MET A 81 -0.73 0.78 -0.33
CA MET A 81 -2.05 0.42 -0.86
C MET A 81 -3.07 1.49 -0.46
N GLN A 82 -4.24 1.46 -1.10
CA GLN A 82 -5.39 2.23 -0.63
C GLN A 82 -5.82 1.74 0.75
N GLY A 83 -6.21 2.67 1.62
CA GLY A 83 -6.66 2.31 2.97
C GLY A 83 -7.16 3.49 3.77
N ARG A 84 -7.45 3.21 5.04
CA ARG A 84 -7.89 4.20 6.03
C ARG A 84 -6.80 4.44 7.06
N VAL A 85 -6.55 5.68 7.40
CA VAL A 85 -5.69 6.04 8.53
C VAL A 85 -6.43 5.73 9.83
N ILE A 86 -5.94 4.74 10.58
CA ILE A 86 -6.55 4.32 11.85
C ILE A 86 -5.87 4.90 13.08
N ALA A 87 -4.61 5.30 12.95
CA ALA A 87 -3.87 5.97 14.04
C ALA A 87 -2.81 6.92 13.49
N VAL A 88 -2.65 8.03 14.17
CA VAL A 88 -1.54 8.99 14.03
C VAL A 88 -1.10 9.33 15.44
N GLY A 89 0.19 9.29 15.72
CA GLY A 89 0.67 9.58 17.05
C GLY A 89 2.18 9.72 17.15
N GLN A 90 2.63 9.83 18.39
CA GLN A 90 4.04 9.86 18.75
C GLN A 90 4.25 9.16 20.08
N ASP A 91 5.22 8.26 20.14
CA ASP A 91 5.65 7.60 21.37
C ASP A 91 7.18 7.46 21.43
N LYS A 92 7.69 6.99 22.58
CA LYS A 92 9.13 6.86 22.81
C LYS A 92 9.81 5.78 21.97
N VAL A 93 9.06 4.83 21.46
CA VAL A 93 9.59 3.69 20.67
C VAL A 93 9.45 3.97 19.19
N SER A 94 8.22 4.19 18.73
CA SER A 94 7.90 4.37 17.31
C SER A 94 8.27 5.76 16.78
N GLY A 95 8.51 6.74 17.68
CA GLY A 95 8.59 8.13 17.29
C GLY A 95 7.26 8.63 16.72
N LYS A 96 7.29 9.54 15.80
CA LYS A 96 6.09 9.92 15.03
C LYS A 96 5.73 8.81 14.06
N TYR A 97 4.47 8.41 14.06
CA TYR A 97 4.00 7.30 13.23
C TYR A 97 2.61 7.57 12.65
N VAL A 98 2.33 6.87 11.56
CA VAL A 98 1.01 6.74 10.97
C VAL A 98 0.71 5.27 10.73
N THR A 99 -0.51 4.85 11.05
CA THR A 99 -0.97 3.46 10.84
C THR A 99 -2.16 3.45 9.90
N LEU A 100 -2.06 2.63 8.86
CA LEU A 100 -3.07 2.45 7.82
C LEU A 100 -3.68 1.06 7.91
N GLN A 101 -5.00 1.00 7.72
CA GLN A 101 -5.74 -0.25 7.52
C GLN A 101 -5.91 -0.49 6.04
N HIS A 102 -5.36 -1.58 5.52
CA HIS A 102 -5.47 -2.06 4.15
C HIS A 102 -6.18 -3.43 4.14
N GLY A 103 -7.50 -3.44 4.06
CA GLY A 103 -8.26 -4.68 4.18
C GLY A 103 -7.96 -5.40 5.51
N ASN A 104 -7.43 -6.62 5.45
CA ASN A 104 -7.07 -7.43 6.62
C ASN A 104 -5.68 -7.11 7.22
N PHE A 105 -4.95 -6.16 6.63
CA PHE A 105 -3.62 -5.80 7.05
C PHE A 105 -3.59 -4.43 7.70
N THR A 106 -2.78 -4.30 8.75
CA THR A 106 -2.49 -3.02 9.40
C THR A 106 -1.01 -2.72 9.20
N VAL A 107 -0.70 -1.59 8.58
CA VAL A 107 0.67 -1.16 8.28
C VAL A 107 1.00 0.09 9.06
N SER A 108 2.09 0.08 9.84
CA SER A 108 2.60 1.25 10.55
C SER A 108 3.91 1.72 9.94
N TYR A 109 4.00 3.00 9.68
CA TYR A 109 5.19 3.71 9.20
C TYR A 109 5.71 4.57 10.36
N CYS A 110 6.91 4.27 10.84
CA CYS A 110 7.47 4.83 12.08
C CYS A 110 8.73 5.66 11.87
N HIS A 111 9.16 6.33 12.94
CA HIS A 111 10.33 7.22 13.01
C HIS A 111 10.25 8.44 12.10
N LEU A 112 9.03 8.87 11.78
CA LEU A 112 8.78 9.99 10.88
C LEU A 112 9.21 11.32 11.50
N SER A 113 9.70 12.24 10.67
CA SER A 113 9.88 13.65 11.07
C SER A 113 8.54 14.38 11.04
N ARG A 114 7.67 14.04 10.08
CA ARG A 114 6.35 14.62 9.91
C ARG A 114 5.36 13.58 9.40
N VAL A 115 4.13 13.63 9.93
CA VAL A 115 2.96 12.90 9.40
C VAL A 115 2.13 13.87 8.58
N SER A 116 1.73 13.46 7.37
CA SER A 116 0.95 14.28 6.43
C SER A 116 -0.50 13.83 6.30
N ALA A 117 -0.91 12.81 7.05
CA ALA A 117 -2.26 12.25 7.02
C ALA A 117 -2.93 12.38 8.39
N SER A 118 -4.26 12.43 8.39
CA SER A 118 -5.07 12.56 9.59
C SER A 118 -5.85 11.28 9.87
N LYS A 119 -6.07 10.96 11.16
CA LYS A 119 -6.89 9.82 11.56
C LYS A 119 -8.27 9.87 10.92
N GLY A 120 -8.73 8.76 10.35
CA GLY A 120 -10.00 8.64 9.64
C GLY A 120 -9.92 8.92 8.14
N GLN A 121 -8.86 9.55 7.66
CA GLN A 121 -8.64 9.84 6.25
C GLN A 121 -8.55 8.55 5.43
N ILE A 122 -9.18 8.55 4.25
CA ILE A 122 -8.94 7.54 3.21
C ILE A 122 -7.78 8.02 2.37
N VAL A 123 -6.75 7.21 2.24
CA VAL A 123 -5.59 7.46 1.40
C VAL A 123 -5.63 6.57 0.17
N LYS A 124 -5.19 7.10 -0.96
CA LYS A 124 -5.00 6.34 -2.19
C LYS A 124 -3.63 5.67 -2.19
N VAL A 125 -3.47 4.64 -3.00
CA VAL A 125 -2.16 4.05 -3.26
C VAL A 125 -1.17 5.12 -3.74
N GLY A 126 0.05 5.13 -3.19
CA GLY A 126 1.08 6.11 -3.54
C GLY A 126 0.88 7.52 -2.98
N GLU A 127 -0.16 7.76 -2.20
CA GLU A 127 -0.36 9.05 -1.52
C GLU A 127 0.70 9.24 -0.42
N VAL A 128 1.25 10.45 -0.31
CA VAL A 128 2.25 10.78 0.71
C VAL A 128 1.59 10.84 2.08
N VAL A 129 2.04 10.00 3.00
CA VAL A 129 1.52 9.93 4.38
C VAL A 129 2.46 10.53 5.41
N GLY A 130 3.70 10.82 5.03
CA GLY A 130 4.68 11.45 5.91
C GLY A 130 6.04 11.62 5.27
N ILE A 131 6.97 12.10 6.08
CA ILE A 131 8.41 12.27 5.73
C ILE A 131 9.22 11.49 6.74
N THR A 132 10.23 10.76 6.27
CA THR A 132 11.15 10.02 7.13
C THR A 132 11.93 10.92 8.06
N GLY A 133 12.37 10.37 9.18
CA GLY A 133 13.14 11.07 10.20
C GLY A 133 13.89 10.11 11.12
N ASN A 134 14.21 10.60 12.30
CA ASN A 134 14.94 9.86 13.32
C ASN A 134 14.29 10.04 14.71
N THR A 135 12.96 10.04 14.77
CA THR A 135 12.19 10.20 16.00
C THR A 135 12.00 8.87 16.72
N GLY A 136 11.81 8.90 18.04
CA GLY A 136 11.65 7.72 18.87
C GLY A 136 12.95 6.95 19.11
N ARG A 137 12.85 5.63 19.29
CA ARG A 137 14.01 4.75 19.53
C ARG A 137 14.68 4.39 18.21
N SER A 138 15.52 5.26 17.71
CA SER A 138 16.25 5.12 16.46
C SER A 138 17.70 5.55 16.61
N THR A 139 18.63 4.84 16.00
CA THR A 139 20.06 5.13 15.98
C THR A 139 20.49 5.99 14.79
N GLY A 140 19.60 6.22 13.83
CA GLY A 140 19.84 7.01 12.64
C GLY A 140 18.60 7.05 11.76
N GLU A 141 18.55 7.98 10.82
CA GLU A 141 17.40 8.18 9.97
C GLU A 141 17.11 6.95 9.10
N HIS A 142 15.89 6.45 9.17
CA HIS A 142 15.38 5.33 8.38
C HIS A 142 13.85 5.29 8.42
N LEU A 143 13.25 4.46 7.59
CA LEU A 143 11.83 4.12 7.68
C LEU A 143 11.70 2.74 8.30
N HIS A 144 11.02 2.66 9.46
CA HIS A 144 10.63 1.39 10.06
C HIS A 144 9.18 1.08 9.71
N ILE A 145 8.94 -0.09 9.14
CA ILE A 145 7.60 -0.58 8.77
C ILE A 145 7.28 -1.84 9.54
N THR A 146 6.11 -1.87 10.18
CA THR A 146 5.52 -3.09 10.72
C THR A 146 4.23 -3.41 10.00
N ILE A 147 3.96 -4.69 9.78
CA ILE A 147 2.71 -5.18 9.20
C ILE A 147 2.11 -6.21 10.13
N ARG A 148 0.82 -6.07 10.40
CA ARG A 148 0.04 -7.04 11.16
C ARG A 148 -1.09 -7.59 10.32
N GLN A 149 -1.36 -8.86 10.49
CA GLN A 149 -2.55 -9.55 10.01
C GLN A 149 -3.22 -10.25 11.18
N LYS A 150 -4.49 -9.99 11.42
CA LYS A 150 -5.23 -10.53 12.58
C LYS A 150 -4.47 -10.32 13.90
N GLY A 151 -3.90 -9.11 14.09
CA GLY A 151 -3.15 -8.72 15.28
C GLY A 151 -1.73 -9.30 15.42
N LYS A 152 -1.29 -10.18 14.53
CA LYS A 152 0.05 -10.77 14.56
C LYS A 152 0.99 -10.08 13.57
N TYR A 153 2.22 -9.83 14.00
CA TYR A 153 3.25 -9.33 13.09
C TYR A 153 3.60 -10.36 12.02
N ILE A 154 3.73 -9.89 10.79
CA ILE A 154 4.21 -10.67 9.66
C ILE A 154 5.43 -9.99 9.05
N ASN A 155 6.24 -10.74 8.30
CA ASN A 155 7.42 -10.21 7.64
C ASN A 155 7.04 -9.22 6.53
N PRO A 156 7.38 -7.92 6.66
CA PRO A 156 7.03 -6.92 5.65
C PRO A 156 7.68 -7.15 4.30
N LYS A 157 8.76 -7.93 4.24
CA LYS A 157 9.42 -8.30 2.98
C LYS A 157 8.46 -8.98 2.00
N ILE A 158 7.46 -9.71 2.49
CA ILE A 158 6.42 -10.34 1.67
C ILE A 158 5.72 -9.29 0.79
N PHE A 159 5.40 -8.12 1.35
CA PHE A 159 4.78 -7.02 0.62
C PHE A 159 5.73 -6.39 -0.39
N ILE A 160 6.98 -6.15 0.01
CA ILE A 160 8.00 -5.58 -0.88
C ILE A 160 8.25 -6.51 -2.08
N ASP A 161 8.37 -7.82 -1.84
CA ASP A 161 8.56 -8.82 -2.89
C ASP A 161 7.33 -8.92 -3.81
N TYR A 162 6.12 -8.83 -3.26
CA TYR A 162 4.89 -8.81 -4.05
C TYR A 162 4.82 -7.57 -4.96
N ILE A 163 5.10 -6.39 -4.43
CA ILE A 163 5.14 -5.15 -5.20
C ILE A 163 6.15 -5.28 -6.37
N HIS A 164 7.33 -5.80 -6.08
CA HIS A 164 8.37 -6.04 -7.08
C HIS A 164 7.86 -6.98 -8.20
N SER A 165 7.29 -8.11 -7.85
CA SER A 165 6.75 -9.08 -8.82
C SER A 165 5.64 -8.50 -9.70
N VAL A 166 4.76 -7.68 -9.13
CA VAL A 166 3.68 -7.00 -9.86
C VAL A 166 4.24 -5.98 -10.85
N GLN A 167 5.25 -5.20 -10.44
CA GLN A 167 5.89 -4.21 -11.31
C GLN A 167 6.64 -4.86 -12.47
N GLU A 168 7.41 -5.92 -12.22
CA GLU A 168 8.11 -6.67 -13.27
C GLU A 168 7.13 -7.31 -14.27
N SER A 169 6.07 -7.94 -13.79
CA SER A 169 5.05 -8.56 -14.65
C SER A 169 4.38 -7.54 -15.58
N CYS A 170 4.16 -6.31 -15.10
CA CYS A 170 3.56 -5.25 -15.90
C CYS A 170 4.51 -4.75 -16.99
N VAL A 171 5.79 -4.55 -16.67
CA VAL A 171 6.80 -4.09 -17.63
C VAL A 171 7.04 -5.10 -18.75
N MET A 172 7.03 -6.40 -18.45
CA MET A 172 7.22 -7.46 -19.45
C MET A 172 6.02 -7.65 -20.41
N THR A 173 4.88 -7.05 -20.10
CA THR A 173 3.62 -7.23 -20.84
C THR A 173 3.27 -6.00 -21.72
N LEU A 174 3.98 -4.89 -21.54
CA LEU A 174 3.83 -3.67 -22.34
C LEU A 174 4.76 -3.65 -23.53
#